data_0084ece83a9a252213a6279d701d185f
#
_entry.id   0084ece83a9a252213a6279d701d185f
#
_cell.length_a   1.000
_cell.length_b   1.000
_cell.length_c   1.000
_cell.angle_alpha   90.00
_cell.angle_beta   90.00
_cell.angle_gamma   90.00
#
_symmetry.space_group_name_H-M   'P 1'
#
loop_
_entity.id
_entity.type
_entity.pdbx_description
1 polymer ?
#
loop_
_entity_poly.entity_id
_entity_poly.type
_entity_poly.pdbx_seq_one_letter_code
_entity_poly.pdbx_strand_id
1 'polypeptide(L)'
;MTISDYKSAYEDTIEMAREIREKFGIKVSVILGPHPVSWEKQIHTIGLQEYTSLHLKAVKLAINYISTGEAVCLGEVGRPHYPVSLEIWTAANNLLLEIMKLAAEAKISIQIHVEDDGEKTYSDLAKLCDKASLPRHLAIRHYAPANISTDFTHGLSVTVSVGKDSISKIVESLPDCNSYWGMETDFLDDKNRPGAVLGPKTIPKRTNQLNEKLKEAGYSEDEIYEILENIHSNWPQILYS
;
A
#
# COMPACT_ATOMS: atom_id res chain seq x y z
N MET A 1 -13.23 -18.10 -9.89
CA MET A 1 -12.66 -16.78 -10.31
C MET A 1 -11.86 -16.99 -11.58
N THR A 2 -12.01 -16.10 -12.55
CA THR A 2 -11.38 -16.15 -13.88
C THR A 2 -10.69 -14.83 -14.17
N ILE A 3 -9.93 -14.73 -15.26
CA ILE A 3 -9.32 -13.45 -15.66
C ILE A 3 -10.39 -12.40 -16.07
N SER A 4 -11.55 -12.85 -16.56
CA SER A 4 -12.66 -11.97 -16.88
C SER A 4 -13.26 -11.33 -15.63
N ASP A 5 -13.31 -12.05 -14.51
CA ASP A 5 -13.80 -11.51 -13.24
C ASP A 5 -12.87 -10.40 -12.72
N TYR A 6 -11.55 -10.60 -12.83
CA TYR A 6 -10.56 -9.56 -12.50
C TYR A 6 -10.69 -8.35 -13.42
N LYS A 7 -10.86 -8.59 -14.72
CA LYS A 7 -11.04 -7.50 -15.69
C LYS A 7 -12.26 -6.67 -15.37
N SER A 8 -13.41 -7.29 -15.11
CA SER A 8 -14.64 -6.59 -14.73
C SER A 8 -14.44 -5.75 -13.46
N ALA A 9 -13.84 -6.33 -12.41
CA ALA A 9 -13.61 -5.62 -11.16
C ALA A 9 -12.67 -4.40 -11.33
N TYR A 10 -11.65 -4.50 -12.18
CA TYR A 10 -10.74 -3.39 -12.47
C TYR A 10 -11.44 -2.29 -13.26
N GLU A 11 -12.21 -2.66 -14.29
CA GLU A 11 -12.99 -1.72 -15.10
C GLU A 11 -14.06 -0.99 -14.27
N ASP A 12 -14.76 -1.70 -13.38
CA ASP A 12 -15.74 -1.11 -12.45
C ASP A 12 -15.06 -0.09 -11.51
N THR A 13 -13.85 -0.39 -11.02
CA THR A 13 -13.08 0.52 -10.15
C THR A 13 -12.65 1.78 -10.90
N ILE A 14 -12.17 1.63 -12.12
CA ILE A 14 -11.78 2.75 -13.00
C ILE A 14 -12.99 3.64 -13.30
N GLU A 15 -14.12 3.04 -13.65
CA GLU A 15 -15.34 3.78 -13.96
C GLU A 15 -15.86 4.56 -12.74
N MET A 16 -15.89 3.92 -11.57
CA MET A 16 -16.26 4.60 -10.32
C MET A 16 -15.35 5.82 -10.05
N ALA A 17 -14.03 5.67 -10.25
CA ALA A 17 -13.10 6.78 -10.06
C ALA A 17 -13.37 7.92 -11.07
N ARG A 18 -13.72 7.59 -12.32
CA ARG A 18 -14.12 8.56 -13.35
C ARG A 18 -15.36 9.34 -12.92
N GLU A 19 -16.40 8.62 -12.50
CA GLU A 19 -17.64 9.26 -12.01
C GLU A 19 -17.40 10.20 -10.82
N ILE A 20 -16.53 9.82 -9.87
CA ILE A 20 -16.20 10.68 -8.73
C ILE A 20 -15.49 11.95 -9.18
N ARG A 21 -14.53 11.83 -10.12
CA ARG A 21 -13.84 13.01 -10.69
C ARG A 21 -14.83 13.97 -11.37
N GLU A 22 -15.73 13.43 -12.17
CA GLU A 22 -16.72 14.21 -12.92
C GLU A 22 -17.77 14.87 -12.02
N LYS A 23 -18.31 14.13 -11.05
CA LYS A 23 -19.38 14.61 -10.17
C LYS A 23 -18.91 15.58 -9.10
N PHE A 24 -17.70 15.40 -8.58
CA PHE A 24 -17.23 16.11 -7.39
C PHE A 24 -15.98 16.96 -7.61
N GLY A 25 -15.34 16.86 -8.78
CA GLY A 25 -14.07 17.55 -9.05
C GLY A 25 -12.90 17.08 -8.16
N ILE A 26 -12.99 15.90 -7.56
CA ILE A 26 -11.97 15.33 -6.67
C ILE A 26 -10.95 14.55 -7.51
N LYS A 27 -9.66 14.80 -7.31
CA LYS A 27 -8.61 13.97 -7.90
C LYS A 27 -8.64 12.58 -7.23
N VAL A 28 -8.83 11.53 -8.02
CA VAL A 28 -8.82 10.15 -7.58
C VAL A 28 -7.71 9.39 -8.30
N SER A 29 -6.82 8.74 -7.56
CA SER A 29 -5.82 7.82 -8.09
C SER A 29 -6.30 6.39 -7.92
N VAL A 30 -6.25 5.59 -8.98
CA VAL A 30 -6.71 4.20 -8.97
C VAL A 30 -5.51 3.27 -8.77
N ILE A 31 -5.63 2.38 -7.80
CA ILE A 31 -4.65 1.32 -7.54
C ILE A 31 -5.35 -0.01 -7.87
N LEU A 32 -4.71 -0.86 -8.68
CA LEU A 32 -5.27 -2.13 -9.13
C LEU A 32 -4.32 -3.28 -8.84
N GLY A 33 -4.86 -4.38 -8.34
CA GLY A 33 -4.11 -5.62 -8.13
C GLY A 33 -4.96 -6.73 -7.53
N PRO A 34 -4.53 -7.99 -7.66
CA PRO A 34 -5.21 -9.10 -7.01
C PRO A 34 -4.75 -9.23 -5.56
N HIS A 35 -5.69 -9.17 -4.63
CA HIS A 35 -5.43 -9.21 -3.20
C HIS A 35 -4.89 -10.58 -2.73
N PRO A 36 -3.85 -10.65 -1.86
CA PRO A 36 -3.20 -11.90 -1.45
C PRO A 36 -4.12 -12.89 -0.70
N VAL A 37 -5.09 -12.39 0.06
CA VAL A 37 -6.10 -13.25 0.74
C VAL A 37 -7.00 -13.94 -0.28
N SER A 38 -7.25 -13.31 -1.42
CA SER A 38 -7.99 -13.96 -2.52
C SER A 38 -7.20 -15.14 -3.09
N TRP A 39 -5.88 -14.97 -3.26
CA TRP A 39 -5.00 -16.05 -3.70
C TRP A 39 -5.00 -17.21 -2.70
N GLU A 40 -4.77 -16.93 -1.42
CA GLU A 40 -4.72 -17.98 -0.39
C GLU A 40 -6.03 -18.78 -0.32
N LYS A 41 -7.19 -18.12 -0.36
CA LYS A 41 -8.48 -18.82 -0.32
C LYS A 41 -8.75 -19.67 -1.55
N GLN A 42 -8.34 -19.23 -2.72
CA GLN A 42 -8.67 -19.89 -3.99
C GLN A 42 -7.75 -21.08 -4.31
N ILE A 43 -6.51 -21.10 -3.83
CA ILE A 43 -5.59 -22.22 -4.06
C ILE A 43 -6.13 -23.55 -3.51
N HIS A 44 -6.94 -23.51 -2.45
CA HIS A 44 -7.58 -24.70 -1.86
C HIS A 44 -8.71 -25.29 -2.74
N THR A 45 -9.28 -24.49 -3.62
CA THR A 45 -10.39 -24.88 -4.50
C THR A 45 -9.93 -25.20 -5.92
N ILE A 46 -9.00 -24.41 -6.45
CA ILE A 46 -8.58 -24.44 -7.86
C ILE A 46 -7.23 -25.18 -8.00
N GLY A 47 -6.41 -25.17 -6.96
CA GLY A 47 -5.05 -25.72 -6.97
C GLY A 47 -3.98 -24.62 -6.99
N LEU A 48 -2.86 -24.91 -6.34
CA LEU A 48 -1.78 -23.93 -6.12
C LEU A 48 -1.20 -23.38 -7.43
N GLN A 49 -0.82 -24.26 -8.35
CA GLN A 49 -0.19 -23.85 -9.60
C GLN A 49 -1.15 -23.09 -10.52
N GLU A 50 -2.38 -23.61 -10.66
CA GLU A 50 -3.36 -23.05 -11.57
C GLU A 50 -3.79 -21.66 -11.12
N TYR A 51 -4.11 -21.50 -9.83
CA TYR A 51 -4.53 -20.20 -9.34
C TYR A 51 -3.38 -19.20 -9.23
N THR A 52 -2.16 -19.63 -8.92
CA THR A 52 -0.96 -18.77 -8.96
C THR A 52 -0.73 -18.23 -10.40
N SER A 53 -0.91 -19.08 -11.42
CA SER A 53 -0.84 -18.64 -12.82
C SER A 53 -1.93 -17.61 -13.16
N LEU A 54 -3.16 -17.83 -12.69
CA LEU A 54 -4.26 -16.88 -12.88
C LEU A 54 -3.98 -15.55 -12.15
N HIS A 55 -3.48 -15.61 -10.92
CA HIS A 55 -3.13 -14.42 -10.11
C HIS A 55 -2.06 -13.58 -10.82
N LEU A 56 -1.01 -14.19 -11.36
CA LEU A 56 0.00 -13.49 -12.16
C LEU A 56 -0.55 -12.90 -13.46
N LYS A 57 -1.55 -13.53 -14.09
CA LYS A 57 -2.26 -12.93 -15.23
C LYS A 57 -3.04 -11.68 -14.82
N ALA A 58 -3.66 -11.71 -13.65
CA ALA A 58 -4.36 -10.54 -13.10
C ALA A 58 -3.40 -9.40 -12.74
N VAL A 59 -2.20 -9.72 -12.20
CA VAL A 59 -1.11 -8.74 -12.00
C VAL A 59 -0.71 -8.09 -13.33
N LYS A 60 -0.46 -8.89 -14.38
CA LYS A 60 -0.10 -8.35 -15.70
C LYS A 60 -1.21 -7.50 -16.31
N LEU A 61 -2.46 -7.86 -16.08
CA LEU A 61 -3.62 -7.05 -16.49
C LEU A 61 -3.64 -5.69 -15.77
N ALA A 62 -3.39 -5.66 -14.46
CA ALA A 62 -3.29 -4.42 -13.69
C ALA A 62 -2.13 -3.53 -14.20
N ILE A 63 -0.96 -4.12 -14.46
CA ILE A 63 0.20 -3.41 -15.05
C ILE A 63 -0.17 -2.81 -16.42
N ASN A 64 -0.98 -3.49 -17.22
CA ASN A 64 -1.45 -2.92 -18.50
C ASN A 64 -2.30 -1.67 -18.28
N TYR A 65 -3.24 -1.66 -17.33
CA TYR A 65 -4.02 -0.46 -16.99
C TYR A 65 -3.15 0.67 -16.44
N ILE A 66 -2.07 0.36 -15.73
CA ILE A 66 -1.10 1.36 -15.27
C ILE A 66 -0.34 1.95 -16.48
N SER A 67 0.09 1.11 -17.42
CA SER A 67 0.82 1.56 -18.61
C SER A 67 -0.03 2.43 -19.56
N THR A 68 -1.36 2.29 -19.52
CA THR A 68 -2.29 3.14 -20.28
C THR A 68 -2.75 4.39 -19.51
N GLY A 69 -2.30 4.58 -18.26
CA GLY A 69 -2.63 5.73 -17.42
C GLY A 69 -4.00 5.67 -16.75
N GLU A 70 -4.66 4.51 -16.77
CA GLU A 70 -5.97 4.31 -16.12
C GLU A 70 -5.83 3.99 -14.63
N ALA A 71 -4.68 3.45 -14.24
CA ALA A 71 -4.27 3.23 -12.85
C ALA A 71 -2.85 3.78 -12.64
N VAL A 72 -2.40 3.89 -11.37
CA VAL A 72 -1.14 4.54 -11.02
C VAL A 72 -0.18 3.67 -10.21
N CYS A 73 -0.67 2.57 -9.62
CA CYS A 73 0.11 1.70 -8.75
C CYS A 73 -0.47 0.28 -8.79
N LEU A 74 0.37 -0.71 -8.61
CA LEU A 74 -0.04 -2.11 -8.50
C LEU A 74 -0.36 -2.43 -7.03
N GLY A 75 -1.60 -2.78 -6.70
CA GLY A 75 -2.01 -3.10 -5.33
C GLY A 75 -3.52 -3.35 -5.16
N GLU A 76 -3.93 -3.91 -4.03
CA GLU A 76 -3.00 -4.46 -3.05
C GLU A 76 -2.50 -5.83 -3.50
N VAL A 77 -1.19 -5.99 -3.49
CA VAL A 77 -0.53 -7.28 -3.67
C VAL A 77 0.21 -7.65 -2.38
N GLY A 78 0.67 -8.87 -2.21
CA GLY A 78 1.39 -9.21 -0.99
C GLY A 78 1.36 -10.69 -0.63
N ARG A 79 1.24 -10.95 0.68
CA ARG A 79 1.18 -12.29 1.27
C ARG A 79 0.17 -12.33 2.42
N PRO A 80 -0.30 -13.53 2.87
CA PRO A 80 -1.26 -13.63 3.97
C PRO A 80 -0.78 -12.91 5.23
N HIS A 81 -1.67 -12.13 5.86
CA HIS A 81 -1.40 -11.40 7.09
C HIS A 81 -1.77 -12.20 8.36
N TYR A 82 -2.10 -13.47 8.20
CA TYR A 82 -2.44 -14.43 9.27
C TYR A 82 -1.65 -15.71 9.12
N PRO A 83 -1.57 -16.55 10.20
CA PRO A 83 -0.82 -17.79 10.16
C PRO A 83 -1.33 -18.75 9.10
N VAL A 84 -0.42 -19.25 8.26
CA VAL A 84 -0.64 -20.28 7.25
C VAL A 84 0.43 -21.38 7.37
N SER A 85 0.28 -22.50 6.67
CA SER A 85 1.32 -23.53 6.64
C SER A 85 2.62 -23.01 6.02
N LEU A 86 3.74 -23.63 6.36
CA LEU A 86 5.05 -23.26 5.78
C LEU A 86 5.07 -23.39 4.25
N GLU A 87 4.35 -24.37 3.72
CA GLU A 87 4.22 -24.54 2.26
C GLU A 87 3.52 -23.34 1.61
N ILE A 88 2.37 -22.92 2.16
CA ILE A 88 1.63 -21.74 1.66
C ILE A 88 2.46 -20.48 1.86
N TRP A 89 3.12 -20.31 3.00
CA TRP A 89 4.00 -19.17 3.25
C TRP A 89 5.13 -19.07 2.24
N THR A 90 5.77 -20.19 1.93
CA THR A 90 6.85 -20.26 0.94
C THR A 90 6.34 -19.93 -0.46
N ALA A 91 5.19 -20.48 -0.85
CA ALA A 91 4.57 -20.20 -2.13
C ALA A 91 4.15 -18.72 -2.26
N ALA A 92 3.59 -18.13 -1.19
CA ALA A 92 3.21 -16.71 -1.16
C ALA A 92 4.42 -15.79 -1.32
N ASN A 93 5.54 -16.08 -0.64
CA ASN A 93 6.77 -15.31 -0.80
C ASN A 93 7.38 -15.43 -2.20
N ASN A 94 7.32 -16.62 -2.81
CA ASN A 94 7.76 -16.80 -4.19
C ASN A 94 6.87 -16.01 -5.17
N LEU A 95 5.55 -16.05 -4.96
CA LEU A 95 4.61 -15.26 -5.76
C LEU A 95 4.88 -13.75 -5.60
N LEU A 96 5.05 -13.26 -4.38
CA LEU A 96 5.36 -11.86 -4.12
C LEU A 96 6.68 -11.44 -4.79
N LEU A 97 7.70 -12.28 -4.74
CA LEU A 97 8.96 -12.03 -5.44
C LEU A 97 8.77 -11.89 -6.96
N GLU A 98 7.96 -12.75 -7.59
CA GLU A 98 7.66 -12.62 -9.02
C GLU A 98 6.84 -11.37 -9.34
N ILE A 99 5.91 -10.98 -8.48
CA ILE A 99 5.16 -9.72 -8.61
C ILE A 99 6.10 -8.51 -8.52
N MET A 100 7.03 -8.51 -7.56
CA MET A 100 8.03 -7.44 -7.40
C MET A 100 8.96 -7.34 -8.62
N LYS A 101 9.35 -8.45 -9.24
CA LYS A 101 10.12 -8.43 -10.49
C LYS A 101 9.34 -7.78 -11.64
N LEU A 102 8.06 -8.14 -11.80
CA LEU A 102 7.21 -7.52 -12.82
C LEU A 102 7.06 -6.01 -12.59
N ALA A 103 6.92 -5.58 -11.34
CA ALA A 103 6.85 -4.18 -10.98
C ALA A 103 8.18 -3.44 -11.26
N ALA A 104 9.32 -4.08 -10.95
CA ALA A 104 10.65 -3.54 -11.25
C ALA A 104 10.88 -3.37 -12.76
N GLU A 105 10.50 -4.36 -13.57
CA GLU A 105 10.56 -4.29 -15.03
C GLU A 105 9.67 -3.16 -15.59
N ALA A 106 8.47 -2.99 -15.02
CA ALA A 106 7.55 -1.94 -15.41
C ALA A 106 7.90 -0.56 -14.82
N LYS A 107 8.83 -0.49 -13.86
CA LYS A 107 9.23 0.72 -13.12
C LYS A 107 8.06 1.41 -12.40
N ILE A 108 7.19 0.62 -11.80
CA ILE A 108 6.00 1.09 -11.09
C ILE A 108 6.10 0.82 -9.60
N SER A 109 5.39 1.62 -8.79
CA SER A 109 5.22 1.36 -7.37
C SER A 109 4.24 0.22 -7.12
N ILE A 110 4.42 -0.46 -5.97
CA ILE A 110 3.50 -1.50 -5.48
C ILE A 110 3.01 -1.18 -4.08
N GLN A 111 1.73 -1.39 -3.82
CA GLN A 111 1.13 -1.32 -2.49
C GLN A 111 0.99 -2.73 -1.92
N ILE A 112 1.61 -2.95 -0.74
CA ILE A 112 1.85 -4.28 -0.21
C ILE A 112 1.00 -4.53 1.04
N HIS A 113 0.18 -5.57 0.99
CA HIS A 113 -0.59 -6.11 2.09
C HIS A 113 0.13 -7.33 2.69
N VAL A 114 0.53 -7.25 3.95
CA VAL A 114 1.32 -8.28 4.66
C VAL A 114 0.96 -8.32 6.13
N GLU A 115 1.49 -9.34 6.83
CA GLU A 115 1.44 -9.45 8.29
C GLU A 115 2.19 -8.30 8.99
N ASP A 116 1.96 -8.18 10.30
CA ASP A 116 2.68 -7.23 11.15
C ASP A 116 3.48 -7.96 12.23
N ASP A 117 4.72 -8.34 11.88
CA ASP A 117 5.73 -8.89 12.80
C ASP A 117 6.82 -7.81 13.08
N GLY A 118 6.40 -6.55 13.16
CA GLY A 118 7.27 -5.42 13.44
C GLY A 118 8.36 -5.23 12.38
N GLU A 119 9.55 -4.86 12.83
CA GLU A 119 10.73 -4.62 11.99
C GLU A 119 11.10 -5.83 11.10
N LYS A 120 10.85 -7.05 11.56
CA LYS A 120 11.15 -8.27 10.81
C LYS A 120 10.38 -8.34 9.48
N THR A 121 9.11 -7.90 9.45
CA THR A 121 8.34 -7.80 8.21
C THR A 121 9.05 -6.90 7.20
N TYR A 122 9.53 -5.74 7.63
CA TYR A 122 10.23 -4.80 6.74
C TYR A 122 11.59 -5.35 6.27
N SER A 123 12.36 -5.97 7.18
CA SER A 123 13.63 -6.63 6.83
C SER A 123 13.43 -7.70 5.76
N ASP A 124 12.36 -8.51 5.86
CA ASP A 124 12.05 -9.53 4.87
C ASP A 124 11.60 -8.94 3.53
N LEU A 125 10.74 -7.91 3.56
CA LEU A 125 10.32 -7.21 2.35
C LEU A 125 11.49 -6.52 1.66
N ALA A 126 12.41 -5.89 2.39
CA ALA A 126 13.60 -5.27 1.84
C ALA A 126 14.48 -6.29 1.10
N LYS A 127 14.67 -7.49 1.68
CA LYS A 127 15.39 -8.59 1.01
C LYS A 127 14.68 -9.06 -0.27
N LEU A 128 13.34 -9.06 -0.30
CA LEU A 128 12.58 -9.39 -1.52
C LEU A 128 12.74 -8.29 -2.58
N CYS A 129 12.69 -7.02 -2.19
CA CYS A 129 12.96 -5.90 -3.09
C CYS A 129 14.35 -6.01 -3.73
N ASP A 130 15.39 -6.27 -2.92
CA ASP A 130 16.76 -6.42 -3.41
C ASP A 130 16.87 -7.59 -4.42
N LYS A 131 16.26 -8.74 -4.11
CA LYS A 131 16.21 -9.91 -5.01
C LYS A 131 15.45 -9.65 -6.30
N ALA A 132 14.42 -8.81 -6.25
CA ALA A 132 13.62 -8.43 -7.40
C ALA A 132 14.22 -7.26 -8.21
N SER A 133 15.27 -6.61 -7.70
CA SER A 133 15.80 -5.34 -8.22
C SER A 133 14.75 -4.22 -8.24
N LEU A 134 13.78 -4.28 -7.32
CA LEU A 134 12.78 -3.24 -7.12
C LEU A 134 13.34 -2.20 -6.14
N PRO A 135 13.44 -0.91 -6.51
CA PRO A 135 13.83 0.14 -5.58
C PRO A 135 12.92 0.12 -4.33
N ARG A 136 13.52 0.07 -3.13
CA ARG A 136 12.75 -0.11 -1.88
C ARG A 136 11.69 0.97 -1.68
N HIS A 137 11.94 2.20 -2.10
CA HIS A 137 10.97 3.30 -2.00
C HIS A 137 9.74 3.11 -2.90
N LEU A 138 9.78 2.25 -3.93
CA LEU A 138 8.61 1.90 -4.75
C LEU A 138 7.77 0.77 -4.13
N ALA A 139 8.24 0.15 -3.06
CA ALA A 139 7.50 -0.83 -2.28
C ALA A 139 6.83 -0.14 -1.10
N ILE A 140 5.52 0.06 -1.17
CA ILE A 140 4.72 0.82 -0.21
C ILE A 140 3.99 -0.17 0.70
N ARG A 141 4.43 -0.31 1.96
CA ARG A 141 3.66 -1.09 2.91
C ARG A 141 2.45 -0.29 3.37
N HIS A 142 1.24 -0.77 3.04
CA HIS A 142 0.02 -0.18 3.56
C HIS A 142 -0.30 -0.73 4.96
N TYR A 143 -1.22 -0.09 5.67
CA TYR A 143 -1.60 -0.41 7.05
C TYR A 143 -0.40 -0.51 7.98
N ALA A 144 0.58 0.38 7.78
CA ALA A 144 1.83 0.38 8.51
C ALA A 144 1.65 0.84 9.96
N PRO A 145 2.43 0.31 10.91
CA PRO A 145 2.56 0.89 12.24
C PRO A 145 3.20 2.28 12.17
N ALA A 146 3.03 3.06 13.24
CA ALA A 146 3.39 4.47 13.27
C ALA A 146 4.88 4.77 13.49
N ASN A 147 5.77 3.78 13.45
CA ASN A 147 7.21 3.98 13.40
C ASN A 147 7.66 4.08 11.94
N ILE A 148 8.08 5.28 11.54
CA ILE A 148 8.50 5.61 10.16
C ILE A 148 10.02 5.74 10.01
N SER A 149 10.81 5.48 11.07
CA SER A 149 12.27 5.56 10.99
C SER A 149 12.84 4.63 9.90
N THR A 150 13.93 5.03 9.27
CA THR A 150 14.58 4.25 8.20
C THR A 150 15.09 2.91 8.71
N ASP A 151 15.57 2.85 9.93
CA ASP A 151 16.03 1.61 10.56
C ASP A 151 14.87 0.62 10.72
N PHE A 152 13.67 1.09 11.06
CA PHE A 152 12.49 0.25 11.18
C PHE A 152 11.91 -0.15 9.82
N THR A 153 11.83 0.79 8.87
CA THR A 153 11.21 0.56 7.56
C THR A 153 12.16 -0.08 6.54
N HIS A 154 13.46 -0.16 6.84
CA HIS A 154 14.51 -0.60 5.92
C HIS A 154 14.49 0.13 4.56
N GLY A 155 14.03 1.39 4.56
CA GLY A 155 13.96 2.22 3.35
C GLY A 155 12.74 1.95 2.44
N LEU A 156 11.77 1.13 2.90
CA LEU A 156 10.49 1.01 2.22
C LEU A 156 9.64 2.27 2.48
N SER A 157 8.79 2.61 1.51
CA SER A 157 7.72 3.58 1.72
C SER A 157 6.58 2.98 2.55
N VAL A 158 5.87 3.83 3.30
CA VAL A 158 4.78 3.36 4.16
C VAL A 158 3.56 4.28 4.10
N THR A 159 2.36 3.70 4.18
CA THR A 159 1.15 4.43 4.55
C THR A 159 0.70 3.99 5.93
N VAL A 160 0.72 4.93 6.86
CA VAL A 160 0.44 4.66 8.28
C VAL A 160 -1.05 4.70 8.55
N SER A 161 -1.58 3.62 9.10
CA SER A 161 -2.95 3.62 9.64
C SER A 161 -3.01 4.55 10.86
N VAL A 162 -3.58 5.77 10.66
CA VAL A 162 -3.49 6.85 11.66
C VAL A 162 -4.54 6.74 12.77
N GLY A 163 -4.41 5.69 13.57
CA GLY A 163 -5.21 5.44 14.77
C GLY A 163 -4.98 6.44 15.91
N LYS A 164 -5.41 6.08 17.13
CA LYS A 164 -5.47 7.02 18.27
C LYS A 164 -4.10 7.61 18.64
N ASP A 165 -3.07 6.81 18.76
CA ASP A 165 -1.77 7.23 19.31
C ASP A 165 -0.66 7.30 18.23
N SER A 166 -1.06 7.26 16.95
CA SER A 166 -0.11 7.21 15.83
C SER A 166 0.73 8.48 15.69
N ILE A 167 0.15 9.66 15.90
CA ILE A 167 0.82 10.94 15.64
C ILE A 167 2.06 11.13 16.53
N SER A 168 1.95 10.80 17.83
CA SER A 168 3.10 10.93 18.73
C SER A 168 4.26 10.03 18.31
N LYS A 169 3.96 8.79 17.90
CA LYS A 169 4.98 7.85 17.42
C LYS A 169 5.59 8.27 16.08
N ILE A 170 4.80 8.86 15.18
CA ILE A 170 5.30 9.43 13.93
C ILE A 170 6.29 10.55 14.23
N VAL A 171 5.91 11.53 15.07
CA VAL A 171 6.80 12.66 15.43
C VAL A 171 8.07 12.17 16.12
N GLU A 172 7.99 11.17 16.99
CA GLU A 172 9.14 10.57 17.66
C GLU A 172 10.12 9.91 16.68
N SER A 173 9.63 9.25 15.64
CA SER A 173 10.45 8.54 14.65
C SER A 173 10.82 9.38 13.40
N LEU A 174 10.25 10.58 13.28
CA LEU A 174 10.44 11.45 12.11
C LEU A 174 11.88 11.93 11.91
N PRO A 175 12.68 12.25 12.95
CA PRO A 175 14.07 12.68 12.76
C PRO A 175 14.95 11.65 12.04
N ASP A 176 14.62 10.37 12.17
CA ASP A 176 15.37 9.26 11.57
C ASP A 176 14.70 8.72 10.29
N CYS A 177 13.70 9.44 9.74
CA CYS A 177 12.96 9.04 8.56
C CYS A 177 13.57 9.63 7.28
N ASN A 178 14.09 8.76 6.41
CA ASN A 178 14.56 9.12 5.06
C ASN A 178 13.71 8.46 3.96
N SER A 179 12.60 7.80 4.32
CA SER A 179 11.70 7.12 3.38
C SER A 179 10.44 7.95 3.16
N TYR A 180 9.73 7.71 2.06
CA TYR A 180 8.41 8.30 1.85
C TYR A 180 7.39 7.70 2.80
N TRP A 181 6.53 8.52 3.35
CA TRP A 181 5.44 8.07 4.20
C TRP A 181 4.18 8.91 4.00
N GLY A 182 3.04 8.35 4.33
CA GLY A 182 1.76 9.03 4.24
C GLY A 182 0.79 8.50 5.30
N MET A 183 -0.40 9.08 5.33
CA MET A 183 -1.49 8.69 6.23
C MET A 183 -2.55 7.94 5.45
N GLU A 184 -3.09 6.87 6.04
CA GLU A 184 -4.21 6.14 5.47
C GLU A 184 -5.30 5.85 6.49
N THR A 185 -6.46 5.45 6.00
CA THR A 185 -7.61 5.03 6.81
C THR A 185 -7.99 3.57 6.58
N ASP A 186 -7.55 2.98 5.49
CA ASP A 186 -8.01 1.66 5.01
C ASP A 186 -9.55 1.57 4.97
N PHE A 187 -10.20 2.67 4.54
CA PHE A 187 -11.66 2.79 4.64
C PHE A 187 -12.36 1.84 3.68
N LEU A 188 -13.24 1.02 4.25
CA LEU A 188 -14.19 0.17 3.53
C LEU A 188 -15.61 0.60 3.86
N ASP A 189 -16.47 0.67 2.85
CA ASP A 189 -17.92 0.78 3.05
C ASP A 189 -18.54 -0.62 3.17
N ASP A 190 -18.10 -1.39 4.16
CA ASP A 190 -18.64 -2.73 4.45
C ASP A 190 -19.60 -2.68 5.64
N LYS A 191 -20.90 -2.77 5.35
CA LYS A 191 -21.97 -2.76 6.35
C LYS A 191 -21.89 -3.93 7.35
N ASN A 192 -21.22 -5.02 6.99
CA ASN A 192 -21.04 -6.19 7.85
C ASN A 192 -19.87 -6.03 8.84
N ARG A 193 -19.02 -5.04 8.63
CA ARG A 193 -17.86 -4.76 9.49
C ARG A 193 -17.75 -3.29 9.87
N PRO A 194 -18.81 -2.69 10.46
CA PRO A 194 -18.79 -1.29 10.83
C PRO A 194 -17.71 -1.02 11.88
N GLY A 195 -16.87 -0.03 11.64
CA GLY A 195 -15.77 0.35 12.54
C GLY A 195 -14.51 -0.52 12.45
N ALA A 196 -14.43 -1.45 11.50
CA ALA A 196 -13.22 -2.25 11.26
C ALA A 196 -12.04 -1.41 10.74
N VAL A 197 -12.32 -0.22 10.21
CA VAL A 197 -11.36 0.71 9.61
C VAL A 197 -11.63 2.14 10.07
N LEU A 198 -10.67 3.03 9.83
CA LEU A 198 -10.80 4.44 10.20
C LEU A 198 -11.71 5.19 9.19
N GLY A 199 -12.55 6.09 9.67
CA GLY A 199 -13.39 6.91 8.80
C GLY A 199 -12.58 7.98 8.05
N PRO A 200 -13.03 8.44 6.86
CA PRO A 200 -12.29 9.39 6.02
C PRO A 200 -11.95 10.72 6.73
N LYS A 201 -12.78 11.16 7.66
CA LYS A 201 -12.54 12.36 8.49
C LYS A 201 -11.32 12.23 9.42
N THR A 202 -10.75 11.03 9.55
CA THR A 202 -9.57 10.81 10.39
C THR A 202 -8.35 11.51 9.82
N ILE A 203 -8.15 11.53 8.49
CA ILE A 203 -6.98 12.18 7.87
C ILE A 203 -6.89 13.66 8.24
N PRO A 204 -7.87 14.54 7.95
CA PRO A 204 -7.75 15.96 8.32
C PRO A 204 -7.61 16.16 9.85
N LYS A 205 -8.27 15.34 10.66
CA LYS A 205 -8.10 15.40 12.13
C LYS A 205 -6.66 15.10 12.54
N ARG A 206 -6.04 14.05 11.97
CA ARG A 206 -4.68 13.66 12.30
C ARG A 206 -3.64 14.61 11.73
N THR A 207 -3.90 15.20 10.56
CA THR A 207 -3.06 16.27 10.00
C THR A 207 -2.98 17.46 10.94
N ASN A 208 -4.12 17.90 11.49
CA ASN A 208 -4.13 18.98 12.48
C ASN A 208 -3.37 18.60 13.76
N GLN A 209 -3.52 17.36 14.24
CA GLN A 209 -2.78 16.87 15.40
C GLN A 209 -1.27 16.77 15.13
N LEU A 210 -0.87 16.37 13.91
CA LEU A 210 0.53 16.34 13.51
C LEU A 210 1.13 17.74 13.53
N ASN A 211 0.45 18.73 12.93
CA ASN A 211 0.86 20.13 12.98
C ASN A 211 1.12 20.61 14.41
N GLU A 212 0.18 20.37 15.33
CA GLU A 212 0.36 20.78 16.73
C GLU A 212 1.52 20.03 17.42
N LYS A 213 1.64 18.73 17.19
CA LYS A 213 2.73 17.94 17.79
C LYS A 213 4.12 18.31 17.25
N LEU A 214 4.23 18.68 15.98
CA LEU A 214 5.48 19.19 15.41
C LEU A 214 5.88 20.54 16.05
N LYS A 215 4.92 21.45 16.26
CA LYS A 215 5.16 22.71 17.01
C LYS A 215 5.63 22.44 18.44
N GLU A 216 4.98 21.51 19.16
CA GLU A 216 5.38 21.10 20.51
C GLU A 216 6.79 20.51 20.54
N ALA A 217 7.19 19.81 19.47
CA ALA A 217 8.54 19.24 19.29
C ALA A 217 9.61 20.26 18.84
N GLY A 218 9.22 21.53 18.58
CA GLY A 218 10.13 22.63 18.25
C GLY A 218 10.42 22.80 16.76
N TYR A 219 9.66 22.18 15.87
CA TYR A 219 9.78 22.42 14.43
C TYR A 219 9.29 23.83 14.08
N SER A 220 9.98 24.50 13.16
CA SER A 220 9.58 25.78 12.60
C SER A 220 8.34 25.66 11.69
N GLU A 221 7.67 26.78 11.41
CA GLU A 221 6.52 26.79 10.50
C GLU A 221 6.88 26.32 9.09
N ASP A 222 8.07 26.66 8.60
CA ASP A 222 8.55 26.26 7.27
C ASP A 222 8.81 24.73 7.21
N GLU A 223 9.43 24.15 8.23
CA GLU A 223 9.66 22.69 8.32
C GLU A 223 8.31 21.94 8.39
N ILE A 224 7.36 22.45 9.18
CA ILE A 224 6.02 21.86 9.29
C ILE A 224 5.30 21.93 7.95
N TYR A 225 5.37 23.06 7.26
CA TYR A 225 4.77 23.23 5.93
C TYR A 225 5.37 22.21 4.95
N GLU A 226 6.70 22.08 4.90
CA GLU A 226 7.38 21.12 4.04
C GLU A 226 6.97 19.67 4.32
N ILE A 227 6.90 19.27 5.59
CA ILE A 227 6.45 17.93 5.99
C ILE A 227 5.02 17.67 5.51
N LEU A 228 4.10 18.61 5.74
CA LEU A 228 2.70 18.46 5.37
C LEU A 228 2.51 18.47 3.84
N GLU A 229 3.23 19.32 3.13
CA GLU A 229 3.22 19.35 1.67
C GLU A 229 3.75 18.03 1.08
N ASN A 230 4.83 17.50 1.66
CA ASN A 230 5.40 16.23 1.23
C ASN A 230 4.40 15.08 1.37
N ILE A 231 3.79 14.88 2.53
CA ILE A 231 2.91 13.74 2.79
C ILE A 231 1.55 13.85 2.08
N HIS A 232 1.07 15.05 1.77
CA HIS A 232 -0.24 15.26 1.15
C HIS A 232 -0.18 15.58 -0.34
N SER A 233 0.98 15.95 -0.88
CA SER A 233 1.14 16.35 -2.28
C SER A 233 2.33 15.68 -2.97
N ASN A 234 3.56 15.97 -2.53
CA ASN A 234 4.75 15.62 -3.29
C ASN A 234 5.00 14.11 -3.34
N TRP A 235 5.00 13.43 -2.20
CA TRP A 235 5.24 11.99 -2.15
C TRP A 235 4.11 11.16 -2.80
N PRO A 236 2.81 11.48 -2.61
CA PRO A 236 1.77 10.83 -3.40
C PRO A 236 1.96 10.98 -4.91
N GLN A 237 2.43 12.13 -5.39
CA GLN A 237 2.72 12.31 -6.81
C GLN A 237 3.91 11.47 -7.29
N ILE A 238 4.94 11.28 -6.46
CA ILE A 238 6.10 10.44 -6.80
C ILE A 238 5.72 8.95 -6.79
N LEU A 239 4.95 8.51 -5.80
CA LEU A 239 4.64 7.11 -5.59
C LEU A 239 3.48 6.61 -6.44
N TYR A 240 2.57 7.50 -6.82
CA TYR A 240 1.32 7.19 -7.53
C TYR A 240 1.19 8.00 -8.84
N SER A 241 2.28 8.08 -9.58
CA SER A 241 2.37 8.75 -10.90
C SER A 241 2.53 7.77 -12.04
#